data_8c89e36e81b51feb76db90989db6e077
#
_entry.id   8c89e36e81b51feb76db90989db6e077
#
_cell.length_a   1.000
_cell.length_b   1.000
_cell.length_c   1.000
_cell.angle_alpha   90.00
_cell.angle_beta   90.00
_cell.angle_gamma   90.00
#
_symmetry.space_group_name_H-M   'P 1'
#
loop_
_entity.id
_entity.type
_entity.pdbx_description
1 polymer ?
#
loop_
_entity_poly.entity_id
_entity_poly.type
_entity_poly.pdbx_seq_one_letter_code
_entity_poly.pdbx_strand_id
1 'polypeptide(L)'
;MTPVHARWVRLTHWVAAASVAALAFSGVEILMVHPRLYWGEAGNDLTPPLLDLPITPNHRHGGWTTPPPLFDVPGAPVSAARTFEIFNQNGWGRSLHFLAAWVLVAAGLAYVLAGVIAGHFRRHFLGGRELLSVAGLWRDLRKHLRGFVPLPTGPPDYGPLQRTSYVVVVFLVAPLLVLTGLTMSPAVAAAAPVLLDLFGGHQSARTLH
;
A
#
# COMPACT_ATOMS: atom_id res chain seq x y z
N MET A 1 -17.85 -30.18 -2.43
CA MET A 1 -16.58 -29.64 -2.97
C MET A 1 -15.72 -29.24 -1.80
N THR A 2 -14.59 -29.89 -1.60
CA THR A 2 -13.60 -29.49 -0.57
C THR A 2 -12.95 -28.17 -1.03
N PRO A 3 -12.87 -27.15 -0.16
CA PRO A 3 -12.28 -25.87 -0.53
C PRO A 3 -10.79 -26.06 -0.86
N VAL A 4 -10.38 -25.51 -1.99
CA VAL A 4 -9.02 -25.59 -2.53
C VAL A 4 -7.97 -24.99 -1.59
N HIS A 5 -8.36 -24.00 -0.78
CA HIS A 5 -7.46 -23.32 0.17
C HIS A 5 -7.92 -23.53 1.60
N ALA A 6 -6.96 -23.69 2.51
CA ALA A 6 -7.20 -23.76 3.95
C ALA A 6 -7.97 -22.50 4.44
N ARG A 7 -8.79 -22.68 5.48
CA ARG A 7 -9.63 -21.59 6.03
C ARG A 7 -8.81 -20.35 6.44
N TRP A 8 -7.64 -20.56 7.04
CA TRP A 8 -6.77 -19.48 7.47
C TRP A 8 -6.22 -18.67 6.30
N VAL A 9 -5.89 -19.31 5.15
CA VAL A 9 -5.46 -18.61 3.92
C VAL A 9 -6.57 -17.73 3.40
N ARG A 10 -7.80 -18.25 3.37
CA ARG A 10 -8.96 -17.48 2.89
C ARG A 10 -9.26 -16.30 3.82
N LEU A 11 -9.21 -16.49 5.12
CA LEU A 11 -9.47 -15.44 6.10
C LEU A 11 -8.42 -14.32 5.99
N THR A 12 -7.14 -14.66 6.04
CA THR A 12 -6.06 -13.66 5.94
C THR A 12 -6.09 -12.95 4.58
N HIS A 13 -6.44 -13.63 3.51
CA HIS A 13 -6.60 -13.02 2.19
C HIS A 13 -7.71 -11.94 2.18
N TRP A 14 -8.89 -12.24 2.70
CA TRP A 14 -9.99 -11.29 2.72
C TRP A 14 -9.74 -10.11 3.66
N VAL A 15 -9.11 -10.35 4.82
CA VAL A 15 -8.69 -9.27 5.73
C VAL A 15 -7.65 -8.39 5.05
N ALA A 16 -6.66 -8.98 4.39
CA ALA A 16 -5.66 -8.22 3.65
C ALA A 16 -6.29 -7.43 2.48
N ALA A 17 -7.19 -8.02 1.72
CA ALA A 17 -7.89 -7.35 0.62
C ALA A 17 -8.69 -6.14 1.10
N ALA A 18 -9.45 -6.29 2.18
CA ALA A 18 -10.19 -5.19 2.79
C ALA A 18 -9.27 -4.09 3.31
N SER A 19 -8.15 -4.47 3.95
CA SER A 19 -7.15 -3.52 4.44
C SER A 19 -6.48 -2.75 3.29
N VAL A 20 -6.12 -3.43 2.20
CA VAL A 20 -5.53 -2.79 1.01
C VAL A 20 -6.52 -1.83 0.35
N ALA A 21 -7.80 -2.18 0.26
CA ALA A 21 -8.83 -1.27 -0.26
C ALA A 21 -8.96 -0.01 0.62
N ALA A 22 -8.97 -0.17 1.95
CA ALA A 22 -9.00 0.95 2.88
C ALA A 22 -7.73 1.81 2.81
N LEU A 23 -6.55 1.19 2.67
CA LEU A 23 -5.26 1.87 2.50
C LEU A 23 -5.20 2.65 1.19
N ALA A 24 -5.66 2.07 0.09
CA ALA A 24 -5.70 2.75 -1.20
C ALA A 24 -6.62 3.98 -1.15
N PHE A 25 -7.82 3.83 -0.60
CA PHE A 25 -8.78 4.92 -0.45
C PHE A 25 -8.21 6.04 0.44
N SER A 26 -7.76 5.71 1.66
CA SER A 26 -7.19 6.69 2.58
C SER A 26 -5.86 7.29 2.10
N GLY A 27 -5.07 6.54 1.35
CA GLY A 27 -3.85 7.02 0.71
C GLY A 27 -4.13 8.10 -0.34
N VAL A 28 -5.18 7.91 -1.15
CA VAL A 28 -5.64 8.95 -2.10
C VAL A 28 -6.08 10.20 -1.34
N GLU A 29 -6.82 10.06 -0.23
CA GLU A 29 -7.20 11.19 0.61
C GLU A 29 -6.00 11.97 1.15
N ILE A 30 -4.99 11.27 1.65
CA ILE A 30 -3.74 11.89 2.12
C ILE A 30 -3.01 12.59 0.97
N LEU A 31 -2.98 11.96 -0.19
CA LEU A 31 -2.34 12.51 -1.38
C LEU A 31 -3.06 13.76 -1.91
N MET A 32 -4.39 13.83 -1.81
CA MET A 32 -5.18 15.01 -2.17
C MET A 32 -4.83 16.22 -1.29
N VAL A 33 -4.50 16.00 -0.03
CA VAL A 33 -4.08 17.08 0.89
C VAL A 33 -2.63 17.50 0.63
N HIS A 34 -1.78 16.55 0.28
CA HIS A 34 -0.35 16.78 0.05
C HIS A 34 0.09 16.24 -1.32
N PRO A 35 -0.34 16.87 -2.43
CA PRO A 35 -0.16 16.33 -3.77
C PRO A 35 1.25 16.54 -4.36
N ARG A 36 2.15 17.20 -3.63
CA ARG A 36 3.55 17.39 -4.03
C ARG A 36 4.44 16.36 -3.34
N LEU A 37 5.25 15.66 -4.13
CA LEU A 37 6.20 14.66 -3.67
C LEU A 37 7.62 15.20 -3.79
N TYR A 38 8.43 15.01 -2.77
CA TYR A 38 9.78 15.55 -2.66
C TYR A 38 10.79 14.43 -2.46
N TRP A 39 12.06 14.73 -2.63
CA TRP A 39 13.14 13.83 -2.30
C TRP A 39 14.04 14.43 -1.22
N GLY A 40 14.49 13.61 -0.26
CA GLY A 40 15.29 14.06 0.87
C GLY A 40 14.47 14.21 2.14
N GLU A 41 14.94 15.04 3.05
CA GLU A 41 14.32 15.24 4.36
C GLU A 41 13.21 16.31 4.34
N ALA A 42 13.45 17.41 3.62
CA ALA A 42 12.56 18.56 3.61
C ALA A 42 11.68 18.59 2.36
N GLY A 43 10.41 19.02 2.55
CA GLY A 43 9.48 19.31 1.47
C GLY A 43 8.57 20.46 1.88
N ASN A 44 8.76 21.61 1.27
CA ASN A 44 8.00 22.83 1.54
C ASN A 44 7.81 23.66 0.25
N ASP A 45 7.17 24.81 0.36
CA ASP A 45 6.88 25.67 -0.80
C ASP A 45 8.13 26.28 -1.45
N LEU A 46 9.26 26.29 -0.76
CA LEU A 46 10.54 26.82 -1.26
C LEU A 46 11.38 25.74 -1.95
N THR A 47 11.00 24.48 -1.81
CA THR A 47 11.71 23.34 -2.40
C THR A 47 10.97 22.88 -3.66
N PRO A 48 11.62 22.75 -4.81
CA PRO A 48 10.99 22.21 -6.00
C PRO A 48 10.59 20.74 -5.76
N PRO A 49 9.34 20.35 -6.05
CA PRO A 49 8.91 18.97 -5.91
C PRO A 49 9.54 18.08 -6.97
N LEU A 50 9.79 16.82 -6.63
CA LEU A 50 10.16 15.79 -7.59
C LEU A 50 8.99 15.49 -8.55
N LEU A 51 7.77 15.44 -7.99
CA LEU A 51 6.54 15.23 -8.74
C LEU A 51 5.44 16.12 -8.15
N ASP A 52 4.77 16.86 -9.00
CA ASP A 52 3.61 17.69 -8.67
C ASP A 52 2.37 17.09 -9.34
N LEU A 53 1.37 16.72 -8.52
CA LEU A 53 0.14 16.09 -8.96
C LEU A 53 -1.01 17.11 -8.91
N PRO A 54 -1.51 17.61 -10.05
CA PRO A 54 -2.57 18.62 -10.08
C PRO A 54 -3.96 18.02 -9.80
N ILE A 55 -4.07 17.18 -8.78
CA ILE A 55 -5.32 16.48 -8.41
C ILE A 55 -6.23 17.31 -7.48
N THR A 56 -5.66 18.33 -6.82
CA THR A 56 -6.40 19.30 -5.99
C THR A 56 -5.73 20.67 -6.07
N PRO A 57 -6.41 21.77 -5.70
CA PRO A 57 -5.80 23.11 -5.61
C PRO A 57 -4.58 23.19 -4.68
N ASN A 58 -4.40 22.23 -3.78
CA ASN A 58 -3.27 22.17 -2.84
C ASN A 58 -1.89 21.96 -3.52
N HIS A 59 -1.87 21.63 -4.81
CA HIS A 59 -0.62 21.57 -5.59
C HIS A 59 0.00 22.94 -5.85
N ARG A 60 -0.76 24.04 -5.73
CA ARG A 60 -0.28 25.39 -5.97
C ARG A 60 0.54 25.92 -4.81
N HIS A 61 1.63 26.62 -5.11
CA HIS A 61 2.43 27.30 -4.11
C HIS A 61 1.59 28.33 -3.33
N GLY A 62 1.69 28.31 -2.01
CA GLY A 62 0.97 29.23 -1.12
C GLY A 62 -0.54 28.99 -1.01
N GLY A 63 -1.03 27.91 -1.59
CA GLY A 63 -2.46 27.66 -1.73
C GLY A 63 -3.00 26.48 -0.95
N TRP A 64 -2.97 26.50 0.37
CA TRP A 64 -3.89 25.68 1.13
C TRP A 64 -5.30 26.25 0.95
N THR A 65 -6.04 25.78 -0.03
CA THR A 65 -7.47 26.08 -0.11
C THR A 65 -8.19 25.05 0.75
N THR A 66 -8.83 25.51 1.82
CA THR A 66 -9.89 24.75 2.46
C THR A 66 -11.05 24.69 1.47
N PRO A 67 -11.52 23.50 1.08
CA PRO A 67 -12.75 23.41 0.32
C PRO A 67 -13.88 24.06 1.12
N PRO A 68 -14.88 24.67 0.48
CA PRO A 68 -16.02 25.23 1.19
C PRO A 68 -16.70 24.11 1.99
N PRO A 69 -17.10 24.34 3.24
CA PRO A 69 -17.81 23.35 4.03
C PRO A 69 -19.12 22.97 3.34
N LEU A 70 -19.49 21.69 3.41
CA LEU A 70 -20.77 21.18 2.90
C LEU A 70 -21.96 21.91 3.51
N PHE A 71 -21.80 22.37 4.76
CA PHE A 71 -22.78 23.18 5.48
C PHE A 71 -22.05 24.39 6.06
N ASP A 72 -22.40 25.56 5.58
CA ASP A 72 -21.93 26.82 6.16
C ASP A 72 -22.69 27.08 7.46
N VAL A 73 -21.98 26.92 8.59
CA VAL A 73 -22.52 27.28 9.91
C VAL A 73 -21.85 28.56 10.36
N PRO A 74 -22.54 29.72 10.23
CA PRO A 74 -21.99 31.01 10.61
C PRO A 74 -21.48 31.01 12.06
N GLY A 75 -20.22 31.42 12.28
CA GLY A 75 -19.59 31.47 13.59
C GLY A 75 -19.11 30.15 14.16
N ALA A 76 -19.20 29.04 13.42
CA ALA A 76 -18.63 27.77 13.83
C ALA A 76 -17.08 27.81 13.79
N PRO A 77 -16.40 27.17 14.76
CA PRO A 77 -14.95 26.98 14.68
C PRO A 77 -14.56 26.28 13.37
N VAL A 78 -13.42 26.64 12.78
CA VAL A 78 -12.89 26.04 11.54
C VAL A 78 -12.83 24.52 11.64
N SER A 79 -12.56 23.98 12.83
CA SER A 79 -12.55 22.55 13.10
C SER A 79 -13.92 21.88 12.94
N ALA A 80 -15.02 22.57 13.28
CA ALA A 80 -16.37 22.05 13.14
C ALA A 80 -16.83 22.03 11.67
N ALA A 81 -16.48 23.07 10.90
CA ALA A 81 -16.75 23.08 9.46
C ALA A 81 -16.08 21.92 8.73
N ARG A 82 -14.86 21.54 9.11
CA ARG A 82 -14.13 20.41 8.54
C ARG A 82 -14.71 19.04 8.87
N THR A 83 -15.51 18.91 9.91
CA THR A 83 -16.05 17.62 10.36
C THR A 83 -17.05 17.03 9.36
N PHE A 84 -17.66 17.84 8.51
CA PHE A 84 -18.67 17.43 7.55
C PHE A 84 -18.13 17.17 6.14
N GLU A 85 -16.86 17.42 5.90
CA GLU A 85 -16.21 17.13 4.63
C GLU A 85 -15.59 15.75 4.65
N ILE A 86 -15.86 14.95 3.61
CA ILE A 86 -15.30 13.59 3.49
C ILE A 86 -13.96 13.63 2.75
N PHE A 87 -13.88 14.40 1.67
CA PHE A 87 -12.68 14.45 0.83
C PHE A 87 -11.75 15.60 1.20
N ASN A 88 -10.48 15.47 0.83
CA ASN A 88 -9.42 16.45 1.11
C ASN A 88 -9.22 16.72 2.63
N GLN A 89 -9.43 15.69 3.44
CA GLN A 89 -9.34 15.73 4.90
C GLN A 89 -8.24 14.82 5.42
N ASN A 90 -7.16 15.40 5.92
CA ASN A 90 -6.02 14.63 6.44
C ASN A 90 -6.33 13.89 7.75
N GLY A 91 -7.24 14.40 8.57
CA GLY A 91 -7.52 13.86 9.91
C GLY A 91 -8.02 12.42 9.89
N TRP A 92 -9.21 12.20 9.36
CA TRP A 92 -9.79 10.86 9.31
C TRP A 92 -9.08 9.95 8.31
N GLY A 93 -8.57 10.51 7.19
CA GLY A 93 -7.83 9.75 6.19
C GLY A 93 -6.58 9.11 6.80
N ARG A 94 -5.81 9.84 7.59
CA ARG A 94 -4.65 9.29 8.34
C ARG A 94 -5.07 8.25 9.37
N SER A 95 -6.15 8.50 10.13
CA SER A 95 -6.62 7.56 11.15
C SER A 95 -7.03 6.23 10.54
N LEU A 96 -7.78 6.26 9.42
CA LEU A 96 -8.16 5.07 8.67
C LEU A 96 -6.92 4.36 8.09
N HIS A 97 -5.97 5.14 7.54
CA HIS A 97 -4.75 4.59 6.95
C HIS A 97 -3.93 3.81 8.00
N PHE A 98 -3.70 4.39 9.17
CA PHE A 98 -2.98 3.72 10.25
C PHE A 98 -3.72 2.49 10.77
N LEU A 99 -5.03 2.56 10.97
CA LEU A 99 -5.81 1.40 11.39
C LEU A 99 -5.70 0.26 10.38
N ALA A 100 -5.92 0.55 9.10
CA ALA A 100 -5.85 -0.44 8.04
C ALA A 100 -4.42 -1.01 7.87
N ALA A 101 -3.38 -0.18 8.04
CA ALA A 101 -2.00 -0.62 8.03
C ALA A 101 -1.69 -1.62 9.15
N TRP A 102 -2.12 -1.36 10.38
CA TRP A 102 -1.93 -2.28 11.49
C TRP A 102 -2.70 -3.59 11.29
N VAL A 103 -3.92 -3.54 10.78
CA VAL A 103 -4.70 -4.74 10.45
C VAL A 103 -4.00 -5.55 9.34
N LEU A 104 -3.48 -4.89 8.31
CA LEU A 104 -2.72 -5.54 7.25
C LEU A 104 -1.44 -6.20 7.78
N VAL A 105 -0.67 -5.50 8.62
CA VAL A 105 0.55 -6.04 9.24
C VAL A 105 0.22 -7.27 10.10
N ALA A 106 -0.80 -7.18 10.95
CA ALA A 106 -1.22 -8.32 11.78
C ALA A 106 -1.67 -9.52 10.95
N ALA A 107 -2.49 -9.28 9.91
CA ALA A 107 -2.92 -10.34 8.99
C ALA A 107 -1.76 -10.93 8.19
N GLY A 108 -0.82 -10.10 7.74
CA GLY A 108 0.38 -10.52 7.03
C GLY A 108 1.31 -11.37 7.90
N LEU A 109 1.55 -10.96 9.15
CA LEU A 109 2.32 -11.74 10.11
C LEU A 109 1.65 -13.08 10.40
N ALA A 110 0.33 -13.08 10.64
CA ALA A 110 -0.43 -14.32 10.85
C ALA A 110 -0.33 -15.26 9.61
N TYR A 111 -0.43 -14.70 8.41
CA TYR A 111 -0.26 -15.45 7.15
C TYR A 111 1.14 -16.05 7.04
N VAL A 112 2.20 -15.26 7.29
CA VAL A 112 3.59 -15.72 7.19
C VAL A 112 3.87 -16.79 8.23
N LEU A 113 3.50 -16.57 9.50
CA LEU A 113 3.72 -17.53 10.59
C LEU A 113 2.98 -18.85 10.32
N ALA A 114 1.68 -18.79 10.04
CA ALA A 114 0.90 -19.97 9.71
C ALA A 114 1.43 -20.69 8.45
N GLY A 115 1.86 -19.93 7.44
CA GLY A 115 2.43 -20.45 6.21
C GLY A 115 3.77 -21.16 6.41
N VAL A 116 4.64 -20.63 7.27
CA VAL A 116 5.91 -21.28 7.65
C VAL A 116 5.62 -22.57 8.42
N ILE A 117 4.79 -22.52 9.47
CA ILE A 117 4.45 -23.67 10.31
C ILE A 117 3.79 -24.78 9.47
N ALA A 118 2.86 -24.42 8.59
CA ALA A 118 2.19 -25.38 7.71
C ALA A 118 3.05 -25.84 6.54
N GLY A 119 4.25 -25.33 6.33
CA GLY A 119 5.08 -25.61 5.15
C GLY A 119 4.44 -25.16 3.83
N HIS A 120 3.51 -24.20 3.90
CA HIS A 120 2.72 -23.72 2.75
C HIS A 120 3.60 -23.11 1.67
N PHE A 121 4.54 -22.24 2.04
CA PHE A 121 5.43 -21.57 1.09
C PHE A 121 6.32 -22.55 0.34
N ARG A 122 6.87 -23.54 1.05
CA ARG A 122 7.71 -24.56 0.43
C ARG A 122 6.95 -25.40 -0.59
N ARG A 123 5.67 -25.73 -0.29
CA ARG A 123 4.83 -26.57 -1.19
C ARG A 123 4.28 -25.79 -2.38
N HIS A 124 3.88 -24.53 -2.20
CA HIS A 124 3.13 -23.80 -3.21
C HIS A 124 3.95 -22.73 -3.94
N PHE A 125 4.96 -22.14 -3.29
CA PHE A 125 5.72 -21.03 -3.87
C PHE A 125 7.17 -21.39 -4.23
N LEU A 126 7.86 -22.17 -3.38
CA LEU A 126 9.28 -22.49 -3.59
C LEU A 126 9.52 -23.83 -4.29
N GLY A 127 8.49 -24.59 -4.55
CA GLY A 127 8.55 -25.94 -5.13
C GLY A 127 8.59 -25.96 -6.67
N GLY A 128 9.55 -25.30 -7.31
CA GLY A 128 9.72 -25.42 -8.77
C GLY A 128 10.93 -24.67 -9.30
N ARG A 129 11.69 -25.34 -10.19
CA ARG A 129 12.87 -24.74 -10.87
C ARG A 129 12.52 -23.56 -11.79
N GLU A 130 11.23 -23.34 -12.09
CA GLU A 130 10.78 -22.32 -13.06
C GLU A 130 10.46 -20.97 -12.42
N LEU A 131 10.55 -20.83 -11.07
CA LEU A 131 10.17 -19.60 -10.37
C LEU A 131 10.95 -18.37 -10.84
N LEU A 132 12.18 -18.54 -11.26
CA LEU A 132 13.08 -17.47 -11.72
C LEU A 132 13.42 -17.58 -13.22
N SER A 133 12.70 -18.39 -13.98
CA SER A 133 12.92 -18.51 -15.42
C SER A 133 12.32 -17.30 -16.13
N VAL A 134 13.16 -16.34 -16.53
CA VAL A 134 12.75 -15.17 -17.32
C VAL A 134 11.97 -15.59 -18.57
N ALA A 135 12.40 -16.69 -19.22
CA ALA A 135 11.70 -17.24 -20.39
C ALA A 135 10.31 -17.78 -20.03
N GLY A 136 10.17 -18.43 -18.86
CA GLY A 136 8.88 -18.92 -18.33
C GLY A 136 7.94 -17.77 -18.02
N LEU A 137 8.42 -16.76 -17.31
CA LEU A 137 7.65 -15.54 -16.98
C LEU A 137 7.20 -14.80 -18.25
N TRP A 138 8.09 -14.62 -19.22
CA TRP A 138 7.76 -13.94 -20.47
C TRP A 138 6.73 -14.70 -21.29
N ARG A 139 6.83 -16.02 -21.34
CA ARG A 139 5.86 -16.89 -22.03
C ARG A 139 4.48 -16.79 -21.37
N ASP A 140 4.42 -16.82 -20.05
CA ASP A 140 3.18 -16.73 -19.28
C ASP A 140 2.56 -15.32 -19.40
N LEU A 141 3.36 -14.26 -19.31
CA LEU A 141 2.92 -12.88 -19.55
C LEU A 141 2.32 -12.70 -20.94
N ARG A 142 2.97 -13.24 -21.99
CA ARG A 142 2.44 -13.19 -23.35
C ARG A 142 1.09 -13.90 -23.48
N LYS A 143 0.88 -15.03 -22.79
CA LYS A 143 -0.40 -15.74 -22.77
C LYS A 143 -1.51 -14.85 -22.17
N HIS A 144 -1.23 -14.20 -21.04
CA HIS A 144 -2.18 -13.30 -20.40
C HIS A 144 -2.52 -12.09 -21.27
N LEU A 145 -1.53 -11.45 -21.88
CA LEU A 145 -1.73 -10.31 -22.77
C LEU A 145 -2.52 -10.66 -24.05
N ARG A 146 -2.45 -11.93 -24.51
CA ARG A 146 -3.23 -12.43 -25.66
C ARG A 146 -4.63 -12.91 -25.28
N GLY A 147 -5.05 -12.77 -24.02
CA GLY A 147 -6.35 -13.24 -23.54
C GLY A 147 -6.47 -14.78 -23.48
N PHE A 148 -5.39 -15.50 -23.67
CA PHE A 148 -5.37 -16.96 -23.63
C PHE A 148 -5.03 -17.42 -22.20
N VAL A 149 -6.03 -17.40 -21.32
CA VAL A 149 -5.92 -18.03 -20.00
C VAL A 149 -6.57 -19.40 -20.10
N PRO A 150 -5.81 -20.51 -20.16
CA PRO A 150 -6.40 -21.84 -20.14
C PRO A 150 -7.19 -22.01 -18.85
N LEU A 151 -8.41 -22.50 -18.95
CA LEU A 151 -9.14 -22.97 -17.78
C LEU A 151 -8.32 -24.07 -17.10
N PRO A 152 -8.14 -24.02 -15.77
CA PRO A 152 -7.38 -25.02 -15.05
C PRO A 152 -8.05 -26.40 -15.22
N THR A 153 -7.36 -27.32 -15.89
CA THR A 153 -7.82 -28.69 -16.12
C THR A 153 -7.31 -29.70 -15.08
N GLY A 154 -6.64 -29.19 -14.02
CA GLY A 154 -6.04 -30.00 -12.96
C GLY A 154 -6.12 -29.33 -11.59
N PRO A 155 -5.48 -29.94 -10.55
CA PRO A 155 -5.33 -29.26 -9.24
C PRO A 155 -4.70 -27.88 -9.47
N PRO A 156 -5.09 -26.88 -8.67
CA PRO A 156 -4.65 -25.51 -8.87
C PRO A 156 -3.14 -25.41 -8.70
N ASP A 157 -2.44 -25.46 -9.82
CA ASP A 157 -1.02 -25.17 -9.87
C ASP A 157 -0.85 -23.72 -10.34
N TYR A 158 -0.20 -22.91 -9.50
CA TYR A 158 0.05 -21.51 -9.83
C TYR A 158 1.01 -21.41 -11.00
N GLY A 159 0.63 -20.65 -12.03
CA GLY A 159 1.53 -20.34 -13.14
C GLY A 159 2.78 -19.58 -12.66
N PRO A 160 3.88 -19.60 -13.45
CA PRO A 160 5.12 -18.90 -13.09
C PRO A 160 4.92 -17.42 -12.76
N LEU A 161 4.13 -16.70 -13.54
CA LEU A 161 3.83 -15.28 -13.32
C LEU A 161 3.08 -15.06 -12.01
N GLN A 162 2.05 -15.86 -11.75
CA GLN A 162 1.24 -15.74 -10.52
C GLN A 162 2.08 -16.06 -9.29
N ARG A 163 2.89 -17.11 -9.32
CA ARG A 163 3.78 -17.52 -8.24
C ARG A 163 4.81 -16.44 -7.92
N THR A 164 5.46 -15.90 -8.95
CA THR A 164 6.44 -14.82 -8.82
C THR A 164 5.78 -13.55 -8.26
N SER A 165 4.58 -13.19 -8.75
CA SER A 165 3.84 -12.04 -8.24
C SER A 165 3.53 -12.16 -6.75
N TYR A 166 3.11 -13.33 -6.27
CA TYR A 166 2.88 -13.55 -4.84
C TYR A 166 4.16 -13.40 -4.02
N VAL A 167 5.28 -13.97 -4.49
CA VAL A 167 6.57 -13.84 -3.80
C VAL A 167 7.00 -12.37 -3.74
N VAL A 168 6.94 -11.65 -4.86
CA VAL A 168 7.31 -10.23 -4.92
C VAL A 168 6.40 -9.39 -4.03
N VAL A 169 5.08 -9.56 -4.10
CA VAL A 169 4.14 -8.76 -3.31
C VAL A 169 4.30 -9.03 -1.82
N VAL A 170 4.35 -10.29 -1.40
CA VAL A 170 4.37 -10.65 0.03
C VAL A 170 5.73 -10.41 0.68
N PHE A 171 6.83 -10.69 -0.03
CA PHE A 171 8.16 -10.66 0.57
C PHE A 171 9.02 -9.46 0.17
N LEU A 172 8.59 -8.64 -0.80
CA LEU A 172 9.30 -7.44 -1.20
C LEU A 172 8.44 -6.19 -1.07
N VAL A 173 7.30 -6.13 -1.79
CA VAL A 173 6.48 -4.91 -1.86
C VAL A 173 5.83 -4.60 -0.50
N ALA A 174 5.18 -5.57 0.14
CA ALA A 174 4.51 -5.35 1.42
C ALA A 174 5.49 -4.95 2.54
N PRO A 175 6.66 -5.61 2.75
CA PRO A 175 7.66 -5.13 3.69
C PRO A 175 8.19 -3.73 3.36
N LEU A 176 8.42 -3.41 2.08
CA LEU A 176 8.87 -2.08 1.66
C LEU A 176 7.84 -1.00 2.02
N LEU A 177 6.55 -1.24 1.74
CA LEU A 177 5.46 -0.32 2.12
C LEU A 177 5.36 -0.15 3.63
N VAL A 178 5.51 -1.23 4.41
CA VAL A 178 5.53 -1.14 5.88
C VAL A 178 6.72 -0.30 6.36
N LEU A 179 7.93 -0.56 5.87
CA LEU A 179 9.13 0.16 6.29
C LEU A 179 9.07 1.64 5.91
N THR A 180 8.66 1.98 4.68
CA THR A 180 8.48 3.38 4.28
C THR A 180 7.39 4.06 5.09
N GLY A 181 6.28 3.38 5.38
CA GLY A 181 5.23 3.88 6.26
C GLY A 181 5.70 4.16 7.69
N LEU A 182 6.49 3.24 8.27
CA LEU A 182 7.10 3.40 9.58
C LEU A 182 8.08 4.58 9.62
N THR A 183 8.85 4.79 8.56
CA THR A 183 9.78 5.93 8.45
C THR A 183 9.06 7.28 8.53
N MET A 184 7.81 7.35 8.09
CA MET A 184 7.00 8.56 8.21
C MET A 184 6.41 8.79 9.62
N SER A 185 6.53 7.84 10.53
CA SER A 185 6.09 7.98 11.93
C SER A 185 7.18 8.68 12.75
N PRO A 186 6.93 9.86 13.35
CA PRO A 186 7.93 10.56 14.14
C PRO A 186 8.46 9.73 15.32
N ALA A 187 7.60 8.94 15.97
CA ALA A 187 8.00 8.09 17.08
C ALA A 187 8.94 6.95 16.64
N VAL A 188 8.67 6.34 15.49
CA VAL A 188 9.53 5.27 14.94
C VAL A 188 10.82 5.84 14.40
N ALA A 189 10.78 6.97 13.69
CA ALA A 189 11.97 7.63 13.17
C ALA A 189 12.91 8.08 14.31
N ALA A 190 12.38 8.55 15.44
CA ALA A 190 13.17 8.88 16.62
C ALA A 190 13.79 7.64 17.29
N ALA A 191 13.07 6.51 17.33
CA ALA A 191 13.54 5.26 17.92
C ALA A 191 14.51 4.47 17.01
N ALA A 192 14.35 4.61 15.69
CA ALA A 192 15.13 3.88 14.68
C ALA A 192 15.55 4.82 13.52
N PRO A 193 16.46 5.78 13.76
CA PRO A 193 16.87 6.76 12.75
C PRO A 193 17.51 6.13 11.51
N VAL A 194 18.02 4.92 11.62
CA VAL A 194 18.56 4.14 10.49
C VAL A 194 17.56 3.97 9.35
N LEU A 195 16.25 4.02 9.62
CA LEU A 195 15.23 3.97 8.58
C LEU A 195 15.23 5.24 7.72
N LEU A 196 15.49 6.41 8.31
CA LEU A 196 15.64 7.66 7.57
C LEU A 196 16.86 7.60 6.63
N ASP A 197 17.97 7.10 7.14
CA ASP A 197 19.21 6.94 6.36
C ASP A 197 18.99 5.96 5.19
N LEU A 198 18.29 4.86 5.45
CA LEU A 198 18.00 3.84 4.45
C LEU A 198 17.18 4.39 3.26
N PHE A 199 16.19 5.25 3.53
CA PHE A 199 15.32 5.81 2.50
C PHE A 199 15.74 7.22 2.07
N GLY A 200 16.78 7.79 2.64
CA GLY A 200 17.26 9.12 2.30
C GLY A 200 16.37 10.27 2.77
N GLY A 201 15.66 10.07 3.89
CA GLY A 201 14.84 11.07 4.55
C GLY A 201 13.33 10.82 4.52
N HIS A 202 12.58 11.61 5.28
CA HIS A 202 11.12 11.50 5.42
C HIS A 202 10.37 11.66 4.09
N GLN A 203 10.78 12.63 3.27
CA GLN A 203 10.10 12.90 2.00
C GLN A 203 10.41 11.85 0.95
N SER A 204 11.63 11.33 0.92
CA SER A 204 11.98 10.19 0.08
C SER A 204 11.17 8.95 0.44
N ALA A 205 11.07 8.63 1.73
CA ALA A 205 10.23 7.52 2.20
C ALA A 205 8.76 7.68 1.78
N ARG A 206 8.21 8.90 1.90
CA ARG A 206 6.86 9.23 1.46
C ARG A 206 6.66 9.08 -0.04
N THR A 207 7.65 9.48 -0.84
CA THR A 207 7.61 9.39 -2.30
C THR A 207 7.69 7.94 -2.78
N LEU A 208 8.42 7.08 -2.05
CA LEU A 208 8.53 5.65 -2.33
C LEU A 208 7.30 4.86 -1.85
N HIS A 209 6.61 5.35 -0.82
CA HIS A 209 5.41 4.75 -0.26
C HIS A 209 4.20 4.89 -1.18
#